data_b9d354fe9d9fbb5b7f226ffb86cb47c7
#
_entry.id   b9d354fe9d9fbb5b7f226ffb86cb47c7
#
_cell.length_a   1.000
_cell.length_b   1.000
_cell.length_c   1.000
_cell.angle_alpha   90.00
_cell.angle_beta   90.00
_cell.angle_gamma   90.00
#
_symmetry.space_group_name_H-M   'P 1'
#
loop_
_entity.id
_entity.type
_entity.pdbx_description
1 polymer ?
#
loop_
_entity_poly.entity_id
_entity_poly.type
_entity_poly.pdbx_seq_one_letter_code
_entity_poly.pdbx_strand_id
1 'polypeptide(L)'
;MSKRDLVRTAVGAVALLAAATLSAAPPQAPAKVGFVYVGPVGDAGWTFQHDLGRKQLEAALKGKVTTQFVENVPEGADSERVIREMAQSGAKVIFATSFGYMNPALNVAKQFPNTVFMHATGYKTATNLGIYNGRFYEGRYLNGVVAGRLTKSNIAGVVASYPIPEVVMGINAFARGMRSVNPKAEVRVVWVNTWFDPGKEREAALTLIAQGADMVTHETDSAATNQAAEEKGVKVFCYNSDETKYAPKAQLGGTILTWGDYYTKVVTDVLAGTWKPGSVWGGLKDGFIKMAPLSPAVPKDVQDQAKKLEAQIVAGKFHPFTGPVIDQDGKVRVPAGQVISDQDLEKMDYYVQGVASKLPGK
;
A
#
# COMPACT_ATOMS: atom_id res chain seq x y z
N MET A 1 -71.41 0.13 -81.16
CA MET A 1 -70.08 0.78 -81.11
C MET A 1 -69.76 0.98 -79.64
N SER A 2 -68.69 0.40 -79.25
CA SER A 2 -68.13 0.14 -77.93
C SER A 2 -67.80 1.37 -77.12
N LYS A 3 -68.15 1.36 -75.85
CA LYS A 3 -67.47 2.15 -74.79
C LYS A 3 -66.97 1.22 -73.73
N ARG A 4 -65.68 1.13 -73.61
CA ARG A 4 -65.02 0.35 -72.60
C ARG A 4 -64.80 1.24 -71.35
N ASP A 5 -65.34 0.83 -70.22
CA ASP A 5 -65.14 1.44 -68.93
C ASP A 5 -63.89 0.90 -68.34
N LEU A 6 -62.98 1.82 -67.93
CA LEU A 6 -61.73 1.53 -67.21
C LEU A 6 -62.00 1.65 -65.71
N VAL A 7 -62.01 0.52 -65.04
CA VAL A 7 -62.04 0.48 -63.56
C VAL A 7 -60.60 0.66 -63.06
N ARG A 8 -60.38 1.72 -62.33
CA ARG A 8 -59.13 1.97 -61.61
C ARG A 8 -59.25 1.37 -60.24
N THR A 9 -58.52 0.30 -59.99
CA THR A 9 -58.34 -0.28 -58.65
C THR A 9 -57.22 0.46 -57.94
N ALA A 10 -57.49 1.19 -56.84
CA ALA A 10 -56.54 1.80 -55.97
C ALA A 10 -56.08 0.77 -54.98
N VAL A 11 -54.82 0.35 -55.06
CA VAL A 11 -54.10 -0.49 -54.03
C VAL A 11 -53.56 0.42 -52.97
N GLY A 12 -54.21 0.44 -51.80
CA GLY A 12 -53.73 1.13 -50.62
C GLY A 12 -52.57 0.34 -49.97
N ALA A 13 -51.34 0.84 -50.02
CA ALA A 13 -50.24 0.31 -49.28
C ALA A 13 -50.28 0.78 -47.80
N VAL A 14 -50.70 -0.14 -46.91
CA VAL A 14 -50.64 0.08 -45.48
C VAL A 14 -49.16 -0.17 -45.05
N ALA A 15 -48.38 0.89 -44.81
CA ALA A 15 -47.05 0.81 -44.22
C ALA A 15 -47.21 0.56 -42.72
N LEU A 16 -46.99 -0.69 -42.26
CA LEU A 16 -46.78 -0.99 -40.82
C LEU A 16 -45.46 -0.44 -40.39
N LEU A 17 -45.48 0.69 -39.67
CA LEU A 17 -44.32 1.14 -38.86
C LEU A 17 -44.21 0.22 -37.62
N ALA A 18 -43.34 -0.77 -37.69
CA ALA A 18 -42.88 -1.52 -36.51
C ALA A 18 -42.01 -0.58 -35.66
N ALA A 19 -42.61 0.06 -34.66
CA ALA A 19 -41.86 0.76 -33.62
C ALA A 19 -41.08 -0.29 -32.83
N ALA A 20 -39.80 -0.46 -33.14
CA ALA A 20 -38.86 -1.22 -32.30
C ALA A 20 -38.75 -0.49 -30.97
N THR A 21 -39.49 -0.89 -29.96
CA THR A 21 -39.25 -0.51 -28.58
C THR A 21 -37.89 -1.06 -28.21
N LEU A 22 -36.86 -0.20 -28.19
CA LEU A 22 -35.60 -0.52 -27.51
C LEU A 22 -35.95 -0.77 -26.03
N SER A 23 -36.16 -2.04 -25.70
CA SER A 23 -36.26 -2.46 -24.30
C SER A 23 -34.90 -2.17 -23.67
N ALA A 24 -34.81 -1.11 -22.89
CA ALA A 24 -33.61 -0.87 -22.07
C ALA A 24 -33.41 -2.11 -21.21
N ALA A 25 -32.25 -2.74 -21.35
CA ALA A 25 -31.89 -3.87 -20.49
C ALA A 25 -32.07 -3.43 -19.02
N PRO A 26 -32.62 -4.27 -18.15
CA PRO A 26 -32.82 -3.93 -16.77
C PRO A 26 -31.46 -3.50 -16.19
N PRO A 27 -31.42 -2.49 -15.32
CA PRO A 27 -30.18 -2.02 -14.73
C PRO A 27 -29.45 -3.21 -14.09
N GLN A 28 -28.22 -3.47 -14.52
CA GLN A 28 -27.42 -4.56 -13.99
C GLN A 28 -27.15 -4.28 -12.50
N ALA A 29 -27.39 -5.27 -11.63
CA ALA A 29 -27.11 -5.13 -10.21
C ALA A 29 -25.64 -4.73 -9.99
N PRO A 30 -25.36 -3.83 -9.03
CA PRO A 30 -24.00 -3.41 -8.74
C PRO A 30 -23.07 -4.61 -8.46
N ALA A 31 -21.87 -4.57 -9.00
CA ALA A 31 -20.89 -5.62 -8.77
C ALA A 31 -20.39 -5.59 -7.32
N LYS A 32 -20.33 -6.75 -6.68
CA LYS A 32 -19.82 -6.86 -5.31
C LYS A 32 -18.30 -6.85 -5.32
N VAL A 33 -17.68 -6.05 -4.45
CA VAL A 33 -16.23 -5.98 -4.21
C VAL A 33 -15.96 -6.24 -2.73
N GLY A 34 -15.12 -7.24 -2.44
CA GLY A 34 -14.77 -7.65 -1.09
C GLY A 34 -13.41 -7.15 -0.65
N PHE A 35 -13.26 -6.86 0.64
CA PHE A 35 -11.99 -6.49 1.28
C PHE A 35 -11.79 -7.31 2.54
N VAL A 36 -10.59 -7.88 2.70
CA VAL A 36 -10.22 -8.66 3.88
C VAL A 36 -9.07 -7.95 4.57
N TYR A 37 -9.29 -7.50 5.81
CA TYR A 37 -8.36 -6.69 6.59
C TYR A 37 -7.78 -7.48 7.76
N VAL A 38 -6.47 -7.34 7.98
CA VAL A 38 -5.73 -8.05 9.03
C VAL A 38 -5.93 -7.45 10.42
N GLY A 39 -6.14 -6.15 10.49
CA GLY A 39 -6.39 -5.40 11.73
C GLY A 39 -7.73 -4.68 11.72
N PRO A 40 -8.04 -3.92 12.77
CA PRO A 40 -9.21 -3.07 12.84
C PRO A 40 -9.06 -1.89 11.86
N VAL A 41 -10.18 -1.38 11.34
CA VAL A 41 -10.17 -0.18 10.50
C VAL A 41 -9.61 1.01 11.28
N GLY A 42 -10.04 1.21 12.52
CA GLY A 42 -9.55 2.30 13.35
C GLY A 42 -9.64 3.67 12.67
N ASP A 43 -8.67 4.54 12.95
CA ASP A 43 -8.59 5.91 12.43
C ASP A 43 -7.15 6.32 12.01
N ALA A 44 -6.23 5.35 11.93
CA ALA A 44 -4.88 5.44 11.40
C ALA A 44 -4.37 4.03 11.03
N GLY A 45 -3.23 3.93 10.37
CA GLY A 45 -2.54 2.69 10.06
C GLY A 45 -2.91 2.08 8.70
N TRP A 46 -2.42 0.86 8.49
CA TRP A 46 -2.54 0.11 7.24
C TRP A 46 -3.99 -0.15 6.85
N THR A 47 -4.75 -0.79 7.73
CA THR A 47 -6.16 -1.14 7.48
C THR A 47 -7.01 0.10 7.23
N PHE A 48 -6.79 1.18 7.98
CA PHE A 48 -7.46 2.46 7.75
C PHE A 48 -7.24 3.00 6.33
N GLN A 49 -6.01 2.95 5.83
CA GLN A 49 -5.71 3.41 4.46
C GLN A 49 -6.34 2.52 3.39
N HIS A 50 -6.40 1.22 3.60
CA HIS A 50 -7.13 0.31 2.72
C HIS A 50 -8.63 0.61 2.71
N ASP A 51 -9.24 0.90 3.87
CA ASP A 51 -10.64 1.25 3.96
C ASP A 51 -10.95 2.64 3.36
N LEU A 52 -10.05 3.60 3.50
CA LEU A 52 -10.16 4.86 2.74
C LEU A 52 -10.14 4.61 1.24
N GLY A 53 -9.25 3.74 0.76
CA GLY A 53 -9.20 3.33 -0.64
C GLY A 53 -10.49 2.65 -1.10
N ARG A 54 -11.09 1.78 -0.27
CA ARG A 54 -12.39 1.16 -0.51
C ARG A 54 -13.50 2.22 -0.64
N LYS A 55 -13.56 3.17 0.27
CA LYS A 55 -14.55 4.28 0.24
C LYS A 55 -14.39 5.16 -1.00
N GLN A 56 -13.15 5.45 -1.39
CA GLN A 56 -12.85 6.21 -2.62
C GLN A 56 -13.32 5.46 -3.87
N LEU A 57 -13.02 4.15 -3.97
CA LEU A 57 -13.52 3.27 -5.02
C LEU A 57 -15.06 3.29 -5.09
N GLU A 58 -15.75 3.13 -3.96
CA GLU A 58 -17.21 3.11 -3.90
C GLU A 58 -17.81 4.43 -4.34
N ALA A 59 -17.21 5.54 -3.96
CA ALA A 59 -17.61 6.87 -4.40
C ALA A 59 -17.38 7.09 -5.91
N ALA A 60 -16.23 6.67 -6.43
CA ALA A 60 -15.85 6.82 -7.84
C ALA A 60 -16.72 5.97 -8.78
N LEU A 61 -17.14 4.77 -8.34
CA LEU A 61 -17.97 3.85 -9.09
C LEU A 61 -19.40 3.75 -8.55
N LYS A 62 -19.92 4.84 -7.99
CA LYS A 62 -21.25 4.92 -7.40
C LYS A 62 -22.32 4.32 -8.33
N GLY A 63 -23.13 3.41 -7.79
CA GLY A 63 -24.19 2.70 -8.54
C GLY A 63 -23.70 1.54 -9.41
N LYS A 64 -22.39 1.41 -9.66
CA LYS A 64 -21.80 0.30 -10.42
C LYS A 64 -21.27 -0.81 -9.52
N VAL A 65 -20.89 -0.46 -8.28
CA VAL A 65 -20.36 -1.40 -7.29
C VAL A 65 -21.04 -1.24 -5.94
N THR A 66 -20.97 -2.31 -5.14
CA THR A 66 -21.19 -2.30 -3.70
C THR A 66 -19.96 -2.92 -3.04
N THR A 67 -19.49 -2.34 -1.94
CA THR A 67 -18.33 -2.87 -1.22
C THR A 67 -18.74 -3.54 0.08
N GLN A 68 -18.00 -4.58 0.46
CA GLN A 68 -18.09 -5.23 1.77
C GLN A 68 -16.69 -5.47 2.31
N PHE A 69 -16.53 -5.50 3.62
CA PHE A 69 -15.25 -5.82 4.24
C PHE A 69 -15.44 -6.68 5.49
N VAL A 70 -14.39 -7.39 5.86
CA VAL A 70 -14.25 -8.06 7.14
C VAL A 70 -12.90 -7.66 7.72
N GLU A 71 -12.90 -7.15 8.94
CA GLU A 71 -11.70 -6.71 9.66
C GLU A 71 -11.28 -7.69 10.75
N ASN A 72 -10.07 -7.53 11.28
CA ASN A 72 -9.50 -8.40 12.31
C ASN A 72 -9.46 -9.88 11.89
N VAL A 73 -9.14 -10.14 10.63
CA VAL A 73 -9.04 -11.51 10.09
C VAL A 73 -7.59 -12.01 10.28
N PRO A 74 -7.36 -13.02 11.13
CA PRO A 74 -6.03 -13.59 11.27
C PRO A 74 -5.50 -14.19 9.98
N GLU A 75 -4.19 -14.11 9.78
CA GLU A 75 -3.54 -14.78 8.65
C GLU A 75 -3.65 -16.32 8.77
N GLY A 76 -3.70 -17.00 7.65
CA GLY A 76 -3.81 -18.47 7.60
C GLY A 76 -5.24 -18.98 7.33
N ALA A 77 -5.72 -19.92 8.12
CA ALA A 77 -7.00 -20.62 7.85
C ALA A 77 -8.22 -19.71 7.88
N ASP A 78 -8.24 -18.73 8.80
CA ASP A 78 -9.35 -17.79 8.91
C ASP A 78 -9.44 -16.88 7.68
N SER A 79 -8.33 -16.38 7.19
CA SER A 79 -8.32 -15.57 5.97
C SER A 79 -8.77 -16.38 4.75
N GLU A 80 -8.37 -17.65 4.64
CA GLU A 80 -8.84 -18.52 3.55
C GLU A 80 -10.36 -18.72 3.61
N ARG A 81 -10.91 -18.94 4.80
CA ARG A 81 -12.36 -19.07 5.01
C ARG A 81 -13.09 -17.79 4.61
N VAL A 82 -12.67 -16.62 5.10
CA VAL A 82 -13.32 -15.33 4.79
C VAL A 82 -13.25 -14.99 3.30
N ILE A 83 -12.08 -15.16 2.66
CA ILE A 83 -11.91 -14.95 1.22
C ILE A 83 -12.86 -15.86 0.43
N ARG A 84 -12.99 -17.14 0.84
CA ARG A 84 -13.90 -18.11 0.22
C ARG A 84 -15.36 -17.70 0.36
N GLU A 85 -15.79 -17.29 1.54
CA GLU A 85 -17.15 -16.83 1.81
C GLU A 85 -17.50 -15.60 0.94
N MET A 86 -16.59 -14.66 0.79
CA MET A 86 -16.77 -13.52 -0.12
C MET A 86 -16.92 -13.96 -1.58
N ALA A 87 -16.08 -14.90 -2.04
CA ALA A 87 -16.19 -15.44 -3.40
C ALA A 87 -17.53 -16.18 -3.62
N GLN A 88 -17.95 -17.00 -2.65
CA GLN A 88 -19.24 -17.70 -2.67
C GLN A 88 -20.44 -16.73 -2.69
N SER A 89 -20.32 -15.56 -2.05
CA SER A 89 -21.35 -14.52 -2.06
C SER A 89 -21.47 -13.80 -3.42
N GLY A 90 -20.62 -14.16 -4.40
CA GLY A 90 -20.62 -13.62 -5.75
C GLY A 90 -19.80 -12.33 -5.92
N ALA A 91 -18.81 -12.11 -5.07
CA ALA A 91 -17.86 -11.02 -5.26
C ALA A 91 -17.14 -11.14 -6.60
N LYS A 92 -17.08 -10.04 -7.36
CA LYS A 92 -16.36 -9.97 -8.65
C LYS A 92 -14.86 -9.71 -8.45
N VAL A 93 -14.53 -8.93 -7.43
CA VAL A 93 -13.15 -8.63 -7.04
C VAL A 93 -13.02 -8.76 -5.52
N ILE A 94 -11.94 -9.38 -5.05
CA ILE A 94 -11.60 -9.48 -3.63
C ILE A 94 -10.18 -8.97 -3.42
N PHE A 95 -10.03 -7.97 -2.56
CA PHE A 95 -8.75 -7.44 -2.12
C PHE A 95 -8.36 -8.09 -0.78
N ALA A 96 -7.28 -8.85 -0.80
CA ALA A 96 -6.68 -9.50 0.37
C ALA A 96 -5.47 -8.67 0.82
N THR A 97 -5.60 -7.92 1.91
CA THR A 97 -4.72 -6.81 2.24
C THR A 97 -3.68 -7.11 3.31
N SER A 98 -3.13 -8.33 3.31
CA SER A 98 -2.02 -8.69 4.19
C SER A 98 -1.07 -9.68 3.54
N PHE A 99 0.23 -9.61 3.86
CA PHE A 99 1.25 -10.51 3.31
C PHE A 99 0.92 -11.98 3.50
N GLY A 100 0.47 -12.38 4.70
CA GLY A 100 0.14 -13.76 5.01
C GLY A 100 -1.15 -14.28 4.35
N TYR A 101 -1.90 -13.43 3.65
CA TYR A 101 -3.05 -13.86 2.84
C TYR A 101 -2.67 -14.44 1.47
N MET A 102 -1.37 -14.49 1.12
CA MET A 102 -0.91 -14.92 -0.19
C MET A 102 -1.36 -16.35 -0.55
N ASN A 103 -1.06 -17.33 0.31
CA ASN A 103 -1.47 -18.73 0.06
C ASN A 103 -3.00 -18.90 0.20
N PRO A 104 -3.68 -18.37 1.21
CA PRO A 104 -5.13 -18.32 1.29
C PRO A 104 -5.80 -17.81 0.01
N ALA A 105 -5.40 -16.64 -0.48
CA ALA A 105 -5.94 -16.05 -1.71
C ALA A 105 -5.68 -16.95 -2.94
N LEU A 106 -4.46 -17.51 -3.07
CA LEU A 106 -4.11 -18.42 -4.16
C LEU A 106 -4.93 -19.70 -4.15
N ASN A 107 -5.18 -20.28 -2.95
CA ASN A 107 -5.97 -21.50 -2.80
C ASN A 107 -7.43 -21.28 -3.20
N VAL A 108 -8.01 -20.14 -2.79
CA VAL A 108 -9.39 -19.80 -3.13
C VAL A 108 -9.51 -19.42 -4.60
N ALA A 109 -8.55 -18.69 -5.17
CA ALA A 109 -8.56 -18.28 -6.57
C ALA A 109 -8.70 -19.47 -7.54
N LYS A 110 -8.04 -20.59 -7.24
CA LYS A 110 -8.15 -21.83 -8.04
C LYS A 110 -9.57 -22.40 -8.08
N GLN A 111 -10.41 -22.13 -7.08
CA GLN A 111 -11.76 -22.67 -6.95
C GLN A 111 -12.82 -21.73 -7.52
N PHE A 112 -12.48 -20.45 -7.70
CA PHE A 112 -13.42 -19.41 -8.15
C PHE A 112 -12.87 -18.66 -9.38
N PRO A 113 -12.79 -19.31 -10.56
CA PRO A 113 -12.14 -18.73 -11.76
C PRO A 113 -12.82 -17.48 -12.29
N ASN A 114 -14.07 -17.21 -11.91
CA ASN A 114 -14.83 -16.03 -12.33
C ASN A 114 -14.74 -14.84 -11.36
N THR A 115 -13.96 -14.97 -10.27
CA THR A 115 -13.64 -13.91 -9.32
C THR A 115 -12.19 -13.50 -9.51
N VAL A 116 -11.91 -12.21 -9.53
CA VAL A 116 -10.56 -11.65 -9.52
C VAL A 116 -10.12 -11.44 -8.10
N PHE A 117 -8.91 -11.89 -7.79
CA PHE A 117 -8.29 -11.70 -6.49
C PHE A 117 -7.11 -10.75 -6.63
N MET A 118 -6.99 -9.79 -5.71
CA MET A 118 -5.87 -8.87 -5.63
C MET A 118 -5.22 -8.98 -4.26
N HIS A 119 -3.95 -9.38 -4.24
CA HIS A 119 -3.22 -9.60 -3.01
C HIS A 119 -2.16 -8.51 -2.80
N ALA A 120 -2.19 -7.87 -1.62
CA ALA A 120 -1.20 -6.86 -1.23
C ALA A 120 0.12 -7.52 -0.80
N THR A 121 1.25 -6.96 -1.24
CA THR A 121 2.61 -7.27 -0.79
C THR A 121 3.10 -8.70 -1.04
N GLY A 122 2.38 -9.51 -1.82
CA GLY A 122 2.79 -10.87 -2.17
C GLY A 122 3.70 -10.93 -3.41
N TYR A 123 4.00 -12.19 -3.82
CA TYR A 123 4.81 -12.48 -5.01
C TYR A 123 4.28 -13.67 -5.85
N LYS A 124 3.11 -14.23 -5.52
CA LYS A 124 2.49 -15.33 -6.27
C LYS A 124 1.30 -14.82 -7.07
N THR A 125 1.28 -15.10 -8.37
CA THR A 125 0.17 -14.78 -9.27
C THR A 125 -0.52 -16.05 -9.80
N ALA A 126 -1.74 -15.90 -10.32
CA ALA A 126 -2.47 -16.93 -11.05
C ALA A 126 -3.32 -16.24 -12.14
N THR A 127 -4.02 -17.01 -12.97
CA THR A 127 -4.85 -16.48 -14.07
C THR A 127 -5.89 -15.45 -13.64
N ASN A 128 -6.35 -15.53 -12.38
CA ASN A 128 -7.31 -14.63 -11.76
C ASN A 128 -6.81 -14.04 -10.42
N LEU A 129 -5.48 -14.11 -10.15
CA LEU A 129 -4.85 -13.51 -8.99
C LEU A 129 -3.73 -12.56 -9.44
N GLY A 130 -3.88 -11.28 -9.15
CA GLY A 130 -2.86 -10.26 -9.28
C GLY A 130 -2.27 -9.85 -7.94
N ILE A 131 -1.09 -9.25 -7.97
CA ILE A 131 -0.42 -8.68 -6.81
C ILE A 131 -0.25 -7.19 -6.97
N TYR A 132 -0.28 -6.47 -5.86
CA TYR A 132 0.10 -5.07 -5.81
C TYR A 132 0.94 -4.77 -4.58
N ASN A 133 1.92 -3.90 -4.74
CA ASN A 133 2.82 -3.50 -3.68
C ASN A 133 3.19 -2.03 -3.82
N GLY A 134 3.57 -1.40 -2.72
CA GLY A 134 4.12 -0.05 -2.69
C GLY A 134 5.65 -0.06 -2.62
N ARG A 135 6.28 0.90 -3.30
CA ARG A 135 7.70 1.20 -3.11
C ARG A 135 7.86 2.05 -1.83
N PHE A 136 7.38 1.53 -0.70
CA PHE A 136 7.34 2.23 0.59
C PHE A 136 8.72 2.74 1.01
N TYR A 137 9.77 2.00 0.64
CA TYR A 137 11.15 2.35 0.87
C TYR A 137 11.55 3.73 0.30
N GLU A 138 10.85 4.24 -0.73
CA GLU A 138 11.12 5.58 -1.26
C GLU A 138 10.83 6.66 -0.21
N GLY A 139 9.65 6.61 0.43
CA GLY A 139 9.29 7.52 1.51
C GLY A 139 10.13 7.30 2.77
N ARG A 140 10.47 6.04 3.07
CA ARG A 140 11.34 5.71 4.21
C ARG A 140 12.73 6.33 4.08
N TYR A 141 13.30 6.30 2.87
CA TYR A 141 14.59 6.94 2.60
C TYR A 141 14.53 8.45 2.84
N LEU A 142 13.48 9.12 2.36
CA LEU A 142 13.29 10.56 2.56
C LEU A 142 13.16 10.91 4.04
N ASN A 143 12.37 10.15 4.81
CA ASN A 143 12.27 10.30 6.26
C ASN A 143 13.63 10.10 6.94
N GLY A 144 14.41 9.12 6.48
CA GLY A 144 15.77 8.89 6.95
C GLY A 144 16.69 10.09 6.73
N VAL A 145 16.62 10.74 5.56
CA VAL A 145 17.42 11.96 5.29
C VAL A 145 17.05 13.07 6.28
N VAL A 146 15.77 13.30 6.53
CA VAL A 146 15.32 14.31 7.52
C VAL A 146 15.80 13.93 8.91
N ALA A 147 15.64 12.66 9.31
CA ALA A 147 16.11 12.15 10.60
C ALA A 147 17.63 12.34 10.79
N GLY A 148 18.42 11.98 9.78
CA GLY A 148 19.87 12.10 9.80
C GLY A 148 20.38 13.55 9.94
N ARG A 149 19.64 14.52 9.38
CA ARG A 149 19.94 15.95 9.50
C ARG A 149 19.58 16.53 10.88
N LEU A 150 18.60 15.94 11.56
CA LEU A 150 18.02 16.54 12.78
C LEU A 150 18.40 15.79 14.07
N THR A 151 18.82 14.53 13.99
CA THR A 151 19.24 13.77 15.18
C THR A 151 20.40 14.42 15.89
N LYS A 152 20.36 14.40 17.22
CA LYS A 152 21.44 14.85 18.11
C LYS A 152 22.20 13.68 18.72
N SER A 153 21.50 12.57 18.97
CA SER A 153 22.08 11.34 19.51
C SER A 153 22.77 10.48 18.45
N ASN A 154 22.48 10.70 17.17
CA ASN A 154 22.80 9.84 16.03
C ASN A 154 22.07 8.49 16.08
N ILE A 155 21.07 8.29 16.94
CA ILE A 155 20.35 7.04 17.12
C ILE A 155 18.89 7.24 16.73
N ALA A 156 18.41 6.40 15.81
CA ALA A 156 16.99 6.28 15.53
C ALA A 156 16.48 4.89 15.90
N GLY A 157 15.22 4.82 16.34
CA GLY A 157 14.52 3.59 16.69
C GLY A 157 13.45 3.24 15.66
N VAL A 158 13.32 1.96 15.33
CA VAL A 158 12.23 1.44 14.50
C VAL A 158 11.46 0.37 15.27
N VAL A 159 10.16 0.60 15.48
CA VAL A 159 9.24 -0.43 15.96
C VAL A 159 8.78 -1.23 14.74
N ALA A 160 9.17 -2.51 14.66
CA ALA A 160 8.96 -3.34 13.48
C ALA A 160 7.99 -4.49 13.78
N SER A 161 7.13 -4.81 12.81
CA SER A 161 6.10 -5.85 12.89
C SER A 161 6.66 -7.27 12.70
N TYR A 162 6.84 -7.71 11.48
CA TYR A 162 7.39 -9.02 11.13
C TYR A 162 8.61 -8.89 10.20
N PRO A 163 9.62 -9.77 10.30
CA PRO A 163 10.84 -9.69 9.50
C PRO A 163 10.65 -10.20 8.05
N ILE A 164 9.68 -9.62 7.35
CA ILE A 164 9.43 -9.88 5.93
C ILE A 164 10.22 -8.88 5.06
N PRO A 165 10.47 -9.20 3.79
CA PRO A 165 11.28 -8.36 2.90
C PRO A 165 10.82 -6.90 2.82
N GLU A 166 9.51 -6.65 2.80
CA GLU A 166 8.95 -5.29 2.76
C GLU A 166 9.38 -4.45 3.96
N VAL A 167 9.26 -4.99 5.18
CA VAL A 167 9.63 -4.31 6.43
C VAL A 167 11.15 -4.11 6.48
N VAL A 168 11.92 -5.13 6.10
CA VAL A 168 13.39 -5.05 6.02
C VAL A 168 13.84 -3.97 5.03
N MET A 169 13.19 -3.87 3.86
CA MET A 169 13.44 -2.79 2.90
C MET A 169 13.19 -1.40 3.50
N GLY A 170 12.09 -1.25 4.22
CA GLY A 170 11.73 0.02 4.86
C GLY A 170 12.81 0.46 5.87
N ILE A 171 13.22 -0.44 6.76
CA ILE A 171 14.28 -0.22 7.75
C ILE A 171 15.62 0.14 7.06
N ASN A 172 15.99 -0.63 6.06
CA ASN A 172 17.21 -0.42 5.31
C ASN A 172 17.23 0.92 4.56
N ALA A 173 16.12 1.29 3.94
CA ALA A 173 16.00 2.57 3.25
C ALA A 173 16.09 3.75 4.21
N PHE A 174 15.45 3.67 5.37
CA PHE A 174 15.53 4.67 6.42
C PHE A 174 16.97 4.84 6.91
N ALA A 175 17.66 3.74 7.22
CA ALA A 175 19.06 3.75 7.66
C ALA A 175 19.99 4.34 6.58
N ARG A 176 19.80 3.96 5.31
CA ARG A 176 20.55 4.53 4.18
C ARG A 176 20.31 6.03 4.03
N GLY A 177 19.05 6.46 4.15
CA GLY A 177 18.68 7.87 4.12
C GLY A 177 19.39 8.66 5.24
N MET A 178 19.35 8.18 6.47
CA MET A 178 20.05 8.81 7.59
C MET A 178 21.56 8.91 7.34
N ARG A 179 22.18 7.82 6.93
CA ARG A 179 23.63 7.75 6.73
C ARG A 179 24.13 8.52 5.51
N SER A 180 23.27 8.79 4.54
CA SER A 180 23.62 9.62 3.37
C SER A 180 23.98 11.05 3.75
N VAL A 181 23.50 11.54 4.89
CA VAL A 181 23.74 12.89 5.42
C VAL A 181 24.43 12.90 6.78
N ASN A 182 24.43 11.76 7.48
CA ASN A 182 25.09 11.58 8.77
C ASN A 182 25.72 10.18 8.84
N PRO A 183 27.00 10.01 8.43
CA PRO A 183 27.65 8.70 8.43
C PRO A 183 27.76 8.01 9.79
N LYS A 184 27.59 8.75 10.90
CA LYS A 184 27.61 8.22 12.27
C LYS A 184 26.24 7.68 12.70
N ALA A 185 25.19 7.90 11.92
CA ALA A 185 23.84 7.48 12.28
C ALA A 185 23.72 5.95 12.41
N GLU A 186 22.99 5.55 13.44
CA GLU A 186 22.68 4.17 13.80
C GLU A 186 21.17 3.99 13.91
N VAL A 187 20.66 2.89 13.38
CA VAL A 187 19.25 2.51 13.50
C VAL A 187 19.12 1.26 14.36
N ARG A 188 18.32 1.33 15.41
CA ARG A 188 17.97 0.22 16.31
C ARG A 188 16.57 -0.25 16.03
N VAL A 189 16.33 -1.56 16.08
CA VAL A 189 15.04 -2.17 15.73
C VAL A 189 14.56 -3.02 16.90
N VAL A 190 13.29 -2.87 17.25
CA VAL A 190 12.59 -3.78 18.17
C VAL A 190 11.44 -4.42 17.40
N TRP A 191 11.44 -5.74 17.31
CA TRP A 191 10.43 -6.54 16.65
C TRP A 191 9.31 -6.91 17.63
N VAL A 192 8.05 -6.56 17.28
CA VAL A 192 6.88 -6.85 18.12
C VAL A 192 6.14 -8.12 17.70
N ASN A 193 6.47 -8.70 16.54
CA ASN A 193 5.88 -9.91 15.98
C ASN A 193 4.34 -9.86 15.93
N THR A 194 3.82 -8.71 15.55
CA THR A 194 2.39 -8.47 15.29
C THR A 194 2.25 -7.30 14.32
N TRP A 195 1.14 -7.26 13.57
CA TRP A 195 0.80 -6.10 12.77
C TRP A 195 0.18 -4.98 13.61
N PHE A 196 -0.67 -5.36 14.58
CA PHE A 196 -1.41 -4.41 15.41
C PHE A 196 -1.44 -4.90 16.87
N ASP A 197 -0.75 -4.20 17.74
CA ASP A 197 -0.81 -4.37 19.20
C ASP A 197 -0.30 -3.07 19.86
N PRO A 198 -1.19 -2.09 20.15
CA PRO A 198 -0.79 -0.80 20.70
C PRO A 198 0.05 -0.90 21.97
N GLY A 199 -0.17 -1.93 22.79
CA GLY A 199 0.60 -2.16 24.02
C GLY A 199 2.05 -2.49 23.70
N LYS A 200 2.29 -3.52 22.86
CA LYS A 200 3.64 -3.92 22.46
C LYS A 200 4.36 -2.83 21.66
N GLU A 201 3.64 -2.14 20.78
CA GLU A 201 4.20 -1.05 19.97
C GLU A 201 4.69 0.09 20.87
N ARG A 202 3.89 0.46 21.87
CA ARG A 202 4.28 1.47 22.87
C ARG A 202 5.50 1.05 23.67
N GLU A 203 5.52 -0.19 24.19
CA GLU A 203 6.66 -0.72 24.96
C GLU A 203 7.94 -0.76 24.12
N ALA A 204 7.85 -1.17 22.86
CA ALA A 204 8.96 -1.17 21.91
C ALA A 204 9.50 0.25 21.67
N ALA A 205 8.61 1.23 21.46
CA ALA A 205 8.98 2.63 21.28
C ALA A 205 9.69 3.18 22.53
N LEU A 206 9.14 2.94 23.72
CA LEU A 206 9.75 3.37 24.98
C LEU A 206 11.12 2.71 25.22
N THR A 207 11.27 1.44 24.85
CA THR A 207 12.55 0.72 24.92
C THR A 207 13.61 1.39 24.03
N LEU A 208 13.25 1.71 22.78
CA LEU A 208 14.16 2.38 21.84
C LEU A 208 14.55 3.78 22.34
N ILE A 209 13.60 4.53 22.88
CA ILE A 209 13.83 5.85 23.48
C ILE A 209 14.78 5.74 24.70
N ALA A 210 14.55 4.77 25.57
CA ALA A 210 15.42 4.51 26.73
C ALA A 210 16.85 4.10 26.31
N GLN A 211 17.01 3.51 25.14
CA GLN A 211 18.30 3.20 24.53
C GLN A 211 18.98 4.40 23.86
N GLY A 212 18.40 5.59 23.95
CA GLY A 212 18.97 6.83 23.44
C GLY A 212 18.50 7.27 22.06
N ALA A 213 17.49 6.62 21.48
CA ALA A 213 16.90 7.10 20.23
C ALA A 213 16.19 8.44 20.46
N ASP A 214 16.57 9.47 19.71
CA ASP A 214 15.93 10.78 19.69
C ASP A 214 15.00 10.96 18.46
N MET A 215 15.03 9.97 17.56
CA MET A 215 14.14 9.81 16.43
C MET A 215 13.52 8.41 16.48
N VAL A 216 12.20 8.27 16.26
CA VAL A 216 11.56 6.96 16.13
C VAL A 216 10.66 6.92 14.89
N THR A 217 10.43 5.73 14.40
CA THR A 217 9.42 5.42 13.38
C THR A 217 8.91 4.00 13.57
N HIS A 218 7.92 3.58 12.82
CA HIS A 218 7.33 2.25 12.97
C HIS A 218 6.94 1.63 11.62
N GLU A 219 6.75 0.32 11.66
CA GLU A 219 6.23 -0.54 10.58
C GLU A 219 5.02 -1.34 11.10
N THR A 220 4.26 -0.74 12.00
CA THR A 220 3.08 -1.31 12.67
C THR A 220 1.86 -0.44 12.41
N ASP A 221 0.69 -0.88 12.84
CA ASP A 221 -0.60 -0.34 12.37
C ASP A 221 -1.32 0.57 13.38
N SER A 222 -0.74 0.79 14.58
CA SER A 222 -1.33 1.71 15.56
C SER A 222 -0.51 2.99 15.71
N ALA A 223 -1.14 4.04 16.21
CA ALA A 223 -0.47 5.30 16.52
C ALA A 223 0.32 5.28 17.86
N ALA A 224 0.49 4.11 18.50
CA ALA A 224 1.10 4.02 19.82
C ALA A 224 2.56 4.49 19.86
N THR A 225 3.33 4.26 18.79
CA THR A 225 4.70 4.78 18.66
C THR A 225 4.71 6.31 18.61
N ASN A 226 3.79 6.92 17.86
CA ASN A 226 3.66 8.36 17.77
C ASN A 226 3.27 8.98 19.10
N GLN A 227 2.30 8.37 19.80
CA GLN A 227 1.88 8.81 21.15
C GLN A 227 3.03 8.71 22.17
N ALA A 228 3.80 7.63 22.15
CA ALA A 228 4.95 7.46 23.02
C ALA A 228 6.04 8.52 22.74
N ALA A 229 6.28 8.83 21.47
CA ALA A 229 7.22 9.88 21.07
C ALA A 229 6.77 11.27 21.54
N GLU A 230 5.51 11.61 21.38
CA GLU A 230 4.94 12.88 21.86
C GLU A 230 5.08 13.02 23.37
N GLU A 231 4.74 11.97 24.12
CA GLU A 231 4.85 11.95 25.59
C GLU A 231 6.30 12.12 26.08
N LYS A 232 7.26 11.50 25.38
CA LYS A 232 8.67 11.56 25.75
C LYS A 232 9.42 12.75 25.14
N GLY A 233 8.77 13.53 24.28
CA GLY A 233 9.39 14.69 23.63
C GLY A 233 10.47 14.33 22.60
N VAL A 234 10.50 13.09 22.11
CA VAL A 234 11.35 12.67 21.00
C VAL A 234 10.62 12.84 19.67
N LYS A 235 11.35 12.83 18.56
CA LYS A 235 10.76 13.06 17.25
C LYS A 235 10.33 11.76 16.60
N VAL A 236 9.25 11.83 15.76
CA VAL A 236 8.67 10.64 15.11
C VAL A 236 8.34 10.92 13.66
N PHE A 237 8.44 9.88 12.85
CA PHE A 237 7.93 9.81 11.48
C PHE A 237 6.80 8.80 11.41
N CYS A 238 5.62 9.25 10.99
CA CYS A 238 4.47 8.38 10.84
C CYS A 238 4.62 7.41 9.65
N TYR A 239 3.85 6.35 9.69
CA TYR A 239 3.75 5.39 8.61
C TYR A 239 2.29 5.02 8.34
N ASN A 240 2.01 4.60 7.11
CA ASN A 240 0.68 4.31 6.59
C ASN A 240 -0.23 5.55 6.51
N SER A 241 -0.41 6.29 7.59
CA SER A 241 -1.33 7.42 7.73
C SER A 241 -0.63 8.68 8.25
N ASP A 242 -1.24 9.83 8.05
CA ASP A 242 -0.87 11.03 8.80
C ASP A 242 -1.38 10.92 10.25
N GLU A 243 -0.45 10.85 11.17
CA GLU A 243 -0.70 10.67 12.60
C GLU A 243 -0.43 11.93 13.42
N THR A 244 -0.38 13.10 12.76
CA THR A 244 -0.14 14.41 13.43
C THR A 244 -1.07 14.65 14.60
N LYS A 245 -2.32 14.15 14.54
CA LYS A 245 -3.29 14.28 15.66
C LYS A 245 -2.84 13.59 16.95
N TYR A 246 -1.99 12.55 16.82
CA TYR A 246 -1.47 11.79 17.97
C TYR A 246 -0.11 12.29 18.47
N ALA A 247 0.62 13.00 17.59
CA ALA A 247 1.94 13.53 17.91
C ALA A 247 2.14 14.93 17.31
N PRO A 248 1.32 15.93 17.72
CA PRO A 248 1.31 17.24 17.09
C PRO A 248 2.62 18.03 17.20
N LYS A 249 3.45 17.75 18.21
CA LYS A 249 4.77 18.38 18.41
C LYS A 249 5.93 17.47 18.02
N ALA A 250 5.73 16.16 18.11
CA ALA A 250 6.76 15.16 17.87
C ALA A 250 6.87 14.77 16.39
N GLN A 251 5.75 14.68 15.66
CA GLN A 251 5.77 14.25 14.26
C GLN A 251 6.49 15.27 13.39
N LEU A 252 7.52 14.81 12.65
CA LEU A 252 8.27 15.64 11.71
C LEU A 252 7.79 15.46 10.26
N GLY A 253 7.16 14.37 9.95
CA GLY A 253 6.68 13.97 8.63
C GLY A 253 6.35 12.48 8.63
N GLY A 254 6.38 11.86 7.47
CA GLY A 254 6.09 10.43 7.36
C GLY A 254 5.75 9.99 5.95
N THR A 255 5.28 8.76 5.81
CA THR A 255 4.86 8.16 4.54
C THR A 255 3.39 7.75 4.65
N ILE A 256 2.57 8.27 3.76
CA ILE A 256 1.13 7.97 3.68
C ILE A 256 0.87 7.06 2.49
N LEU A 257 0.10 5.99 2.68
CA LEU A 257 -0.31 5.08 1.63
C LEU A 257 -1.60 5.56 0.98
N THR A 258 -1.75 5.31 -0.32
CA THR A 258 -2.94 5.73 -1.08
C THR A 258 -3.35 4.63 -2.06
N TRP A 259 -4.53 4.05 -1.88
CA TRP A 259 -4.98 2.88 -2.62
C TRP A 259 -6.17 3.13 -3.55
N GLY A 260 -6.89 4.24 -3.36
CA GLY A 260 -8.19 4.47 -4.00
C GLY A 260 -8.15 4.47 -5.52
N ASP A 261 -7.17 5.16 -6.11
CA ASP A 261 -7.03 5.24 -7.57
C ASP A 261 -6.70 3.86 -8.16
N TYR A 262 -5.82 3.12 -7.49
CA TYR A 262 -5.46 1.76 -7.89
C TYR A 262 -6.66 0.81 -7.80
N TYR A 263 -7.40 0.83 -6.70
CA TYR A 263 -8.60 0.00 -6.55
C TYR A 263 -9.67 0.34 -7.58
N THR A 264 -9.89 1.63 -7.82
CA THR A 264 -10.82 2.10 -8.84
C THR A 264 -10.42 1.62 -10.23
N LYS A 265 -9.12 1.69 -10.56
CA LYS A 265 -8.61 1.18 -11.83
C LYS A 265 -8.83 -0.33 -11.96
N VAL A 266 -8.43 -1.13 -10.97
CA VAL A 266 -8.59 -2.60 -10.99
C VAL A 266 -10.05 -2.99 -11.21
N VAL A 267 -10.96 -2.41 -10.42
CA VAL A 267 -12.38 -2.75 -10.53
C VAL A 267 -12.96 -2.28 -11.86
N THR A 268 -12.57 -1.11 -12.36
CA THR A 268 -12.98 -0.63 -13.69
C THR A 268 -12.52 -1.61 -14.78
N ASP A 269 -11.28 -2.06 -14.74
CA ASP A 269 -10.74 -3.01 -15.72
C ASP A 269 -11.47 -4.37 -15.66
N VAL A 270 -11.82 -4.84 -14.45
CA VAL A 270 -12.60 -6.08 -14.27
C VAL A 270 -14.00 -5.93 -14.86
N LEU A 271 -14.67 -4.83 -14.58
CA LEU A 271 -16.02 -4.57 -15.12
C LEU A 271 -16.02 -4.42 -16.65
N ALA A 272 -14.93 -3.91 -17.22
CA ALA A 272 -14.75 -3.78 -18.66
C ALA A 272 -14.25 -5.08 -19.33
N GLY A 273 -13.88 -6.12 -18.57
CA GLY A 273 -13.29 -7.35 -19.09
C GLY A 273 -11.85 -7.19 -19.61
N THR A 274 -11.17 -6.13 -19.24
CA THR A 274 -9.79 -5.80 -19.69
C THR A 274 -8.72 -6.10 -18.65
N TRP A 275 -9.11 -6.46 -17.43
CA TRP A 275 -8.16 -6.79 -16.38
C TRP A 275 -7.27 -7.98 -16.76
N LYS A 276 -6.00 -7.89 -16.42
CA LYS A 276 -5.01 -8.97 -16.62
C LYS A 276 -4.24 -9.22 -15.32
N PRO A 277 -3.92 -10.49 -15.02
CA PRO A 277 -3.08 -10.80 -13.88
C PRO A 277 -1.67 -10.24 -14.07
N GLY A 278 -1.01 -9.95 -12.96
CA GLY A 278 0.34 -9.43 -12.95
C GLY A 278 0.76 -8.91 -11.58
N SER A 279 1.95 -8.37 -11.51
CA SER A 279 2.49 -7.69 -10.33
C SER A 279 2.61 -6.20 -10.62
N VAL A 280 2.11 -5.37 -9.72
CA VAL A 280 2.21 -3.91 -9.78
C VAL A 280 2.97 -3.41 -8.55
N TRP A 281 4.03 -2.65 -8.79
CA TRP A 281 4.80 -1.95 -7.75
C TRP A 281 4.74 -0.45 -8.02
N GLY A 282 3.90 0.25 -7.26
CA GLY A 282 3.75 1.70 -7.37
C GLY A 282 4.53 2.44 -6.29
N GLY A 283 5.07 3.60 -6.62
CA GLY A 283 5.82 4.45 -5.71
C GLY A 283 5.23 5.86 -5.59
N LEU A 284 6.08 6.81 -5.22
CA LEU A 284 5.75 8.25 -5.21
C LEU A 284 5.28 8.72 -6.59
N LYS A 285 5.93 8.26 -7.66
CA LYS A 285 5.58 8.60 -9.03
C LYS A 285 4.15 8.16 -9.41
N ASP A 286 3.75 6.99 -8.93
CA ASP A 286 2.49 6.35 -9.31
C ASP A 286 1.35 6.69 -8.34
N GLY A 287 1.65 7.46 -7.29
CA GLY A 287 0.69 7.86 -6.28
C GLY A 287 0.26 6.75 -5.33
N PHE A 288 1.03 5.66 -5.20
CA PHE A 288 0.78 4.62 -4.18
C PHE A 288 1.18 5.08 -2.79
N ILE A 289 2.15 5.98 -2.73
CA ILE A 289 2.58 6.65 -1.50
C ILE A 289 2.66 8.14 -1.71
N LYS A 290 2.50 8.89 -0.63
CA LYS A 290 2.71 10.33 -0.54
C LYS A 290 3.51 10.65 0.71
N MET A 291 4.30 11.71 0.68
CA MET A 291 4.92 12.21 1.89
C MET A 291 3.90 12.99 2.73
N ALA A 292 3.86 12.72 4.04
CA ALA A 292 3.14 13.58 4.97
C ALA A 292 3.78 14.98 4.97
N PRO A 293 3.00 16.04 5.18
CA PRO A 293 3.56 17.37 5.31
C PRO A 293 4.66 17.42 6.37
N LEU A 294 5.79 18.00 6.03
CA LEU A 294 6.86 18.22 7.02
C LEU A 294 6.42 19.23 8.06
N SER A 295 6.68 18.93 9.32
CA SER A 295 6.43 19.85 10.44
C SER A 295 7.14 21.19 10.22
N PRO A 296 6.54 22.33 10.60
CA PRO A 296 7.23 23.61 10.60
C PRO A 296 8.50 23.65 11.47
N ALA A 297 8.65 22.69 12.38
CA ALA A 297 9.87 22.54 13.20
C ALA A 297 11.06 22.01 12.39
N VAL A 298 10.84 21.47 11.20
CA VAL A 298 11.94 21.05 10.30
C VAL A 298 12.53 22.30 9.63
N PRO A 299 13.85 22.55 9.72
CA PRO A 299 14.49 23.69 9.09
C PRO A 299 14.24 23.74 7.57
N LYS A 300 14.13 24.96 7.04
CA LYS A 300 13.78 25.17 5.64
C LYS A 300 14.74 24.50 4.64
N ASP A 301 16.03 24.54 4.91
CA ASP A 301 17.06 23.89 4.09
C ASP A 301 16.90 22.37 4.06
N VAL A 302 16.48 21.76 5.18
CA VAL A 302 16.18 20.31 5.27
C VAL A 302 14.90 19.99 4.50
N GLN A 303 13.86 20.81 4.61
CA GLN A 303 12.64 20.66 3.83
C GLN A 303 12.92 20.73 2.33
N ASP A 304 13.75 21.70 1.90
CA ASP A 304 14.10 21.89 0.49
C ASP A 304 14.95 20.72 -0.03
N GLN A 305 15.87 20.20 0.79
CA GLN A 305 16.64 18.98 0.46
C GLN A 305 15.72 17.78 0.26
N ALA A 306 14.77 17.53 1.18
CA ALA A 306 13.82 16.43 1.09
C ALA A 306 12.95 16.54 -0.17
N LYS A 307 12.37 17.70 -0.44
CA LYS A 307 11.55 17.97 -1.64
C LYS A 307 12.33 17.79 -2.94
N LYS A 308 13.58 18.25 -2.98
CA LYS A 308 14.45 18.07 -4.16
C LYS A 308 14.71 16.58 -4.42
N LEU A 309 14.97 15.82 -3.37
CA LEU A 309 15.22 14.38 -3.47
C LEU A 309 13.96 13.61 -3.86
N GLU A 310 12.80 13.97 -3.28
CA GLU A 310 11.50 13.43 -3.67
C GLU A 310 11.25 13.64 -5.18
N ALA A 311 11.48 14.85 -5.68
CA ALA A 311 11.36 15.14 -7.10
C ALA A 311 12.31 14.32 -7.99
N GLN A 312 13.51 13.99 -7.49
CA GLN A 312 14.45 13.12 -8.20
C GLN A 312 13.97 11.66 -8.23
N ILE A 313 13.36 11.16 -7.15
CA ILE A 313 12.75 9.83 -7.10
C ILE A 313 11.59 9.75 -8.09
N VAL A 314 10.67 10.70 -8.04
CA VAL A 314 9.51 10.79 -8.96
C VAL A 314 9.95 10.85 -10.42
N ALA A 315 11.04 11.57 -10.71
CA ALA A 315 11.61 11.66 -12.06
C ALA A 315 12.43 10.43 -12.47
N GLY A 316 12.61 9.42 -11.60
CA GLY A 316 13.44 8.24 -11.85
C GLY A 316 14.96 8.54 -11.94
N LYS A 317 15.40 9.69 -11.42
CA LYS A 317 16.81 10.12 -11.42
C LYS A 317 17.57 9.68 -10.18
N PHE A 318 16.87 9.20 -9.17
CA PHE A 318 17.43 8.69 -7.93
C PHE A 318 16.66 7.46 -7.47
N HIS A 319 17.38 6.44 -7.00
CA HIS A 319 16.79 5.25 -6.38
C HIS A 319 17.44 4.99 -5.02
N PRO A 320 16.66 4.77 -3.92
CA PRO A 320 17.17 4.57 -2.57
C PRO A 320 18.21 3.46 -2.41
N PHE A 321 18.13 2.43 -3.25
CA PHE A 321 19.07 1.31 -3.28
C PHE A 321 19.98 1.35 -4.50
N THR A 322 20.39 2.54 -4.94
CA THR A 322 21.55 2.64 -5.84
C THR A 322 22.82 2.32 -5.06
N GLY A 323 23.66 1.45 -5.63
CA GLY A 323 24.89 0.99 -4.99
C GLY A 323 25.99 2.07 -4.88
N PRO A 324 26.94 1.88 -3.97
CA PRO A 324 27.12 0.63 -3.22
C PRO A 324 26.10 0.44 -2.11
N VAL A 325 25.51 -0.76 -2.03
CA VAL A 325 24.74 -1.20 -0.87
C VAL A 325 25.59 -2.23 -0.14
N ILE A 326 25.97 -1.91 1.07
CA ILE A 326 26.84 -2.75 1.92
C ILE A 326 25.99 -3.24 3.10
N ASP A 327 26.03 -4.54 3.40
CA ASP A 327 25.31 -5.10 4.53
C ASP A 327 26.11 -4.94 5.86
N GLN A 328 25.52 -5.40 6.96
CA GLN A 328 26.12 -5.32 8.29
C GLN A 328 27.49 -6.02 8.38
N ASP A 329 27.70 -7.08 7.59
CA ASP A 329 28.93 -7.87 7.59
C ASP A 329 30.00 -7.30 6.65
N GLY A 330 29.73 -6.16 6.02
CA GLY A 330 30.62 -5.50 5.09
C GLY A 330 30.58 -6.06 3.66
N LYS A 331 29.65 -6.98 3.35
CA LYS A 331 29.48 -7.54 2.00
C LYS A 331 28.76 -6.54 1.10
N VAL A 332 29.27 -6.34 -0.10
CA VAL A 332 28.62 -5.55 -1.13
C VAL A 332 27.46 -6.35 -1.72
N ARG A 333 26.22 -5.89 -1.49
CA ARG A 333 24.98 -6.48 -2.02
C ARG A 333 24.60 -5.88 -3.38
N VAL A 334 24.86 -4.60 -3.57
CA VAL A 334 24.67 -3.91 -4.84
C VAL A 334 25.95 -3.15 -5.17
N PRO A 335 26.62 -3.43 -6.27
CA PRO A 335 27.84 -2.71 -6.69
C PRO A 335 27.60 -1.22 -6.96
N ALA A 336 28.64 -0.42 -6.90
CA ALA A 336 28.58 1.01 -7.15
C ALA A 336 27.95 1.31 -8.54
N GLY A 337 27.01 2.27 -8.58
CA GLY A 337 26.34 2.70 -9.80
C GLY A 337 25.23 1.77 -10.30
N GLN A 338 25.08 0.58 -9.72
CA GLN A 338 23.96 -0.31 -10.05
C GLN A 338 22.74 -0.02 -9.17
N VAL A 339 21.56 -0.29 -9.70
CA VAL A 339 20.29 -0.25 -8.95
C VAL A 339 19.88 -1.68 -8.64
N ILE A 340 19.42 -1.94 -7.42
CA ILE A 340 18.87 -3.25 -7.02
C ILE A 340 17.65 -3.59 -7.89
N SER A 341 17.49 -4.86 -8.26
CA SER A 341 16.31 -5.31 -8.99
C SER A 341 15.09 -5.48 -8.05
N ASP A 342 13.88 -5.40 -8.61
CA ASP A 342 12.66 -5.70 -7.86
C ASP A 342 12.67 -7.13 -7.31
N GLN A 343 13.22 -8.10 -8.06
CA GLN A 343 13.37 -9.49 -7.61
C GLN A 343 14.29 -9.63 -6.38
N ASP A 344 15.35 -8.83 -6.30
CA ASP A 344 16.25 -8.84 -5.15
C ASP A 344 15.63 -8.09 -3.96
N LEU A 345 14.85 -7.06 -4.21
CA LEU A 345 14.05 -6.39 -3.20
C LEU A 345 13.03 -7.34 -2.56
N GLU A 346 12.29 -8.12 -3.36
CA GLU A 346 11.31 -9.11 -2.88
C GLU A 346 11.92 -10.21 -1.99
N LYS A 347 13.24 -10.35 -2.03
CA LYS A 347 13.98 -11.37 -1.27
C LYS A 347 14.92 -10.76 -0.23
N MET A 348 14.81 -9.45 0.03
CA MET A 348 15.72 -8.76 0.94
C MET A 348 15.63 -9.33 2.36
N ASP A 349 16.66 -10.02 2.77
CA ASP A 349 16.77 -10.76 4.03
C ASP A 349 18.04 -10.41 4.83
N TYR A 350 18.52 -9.20 4.64
CA TYR A 350 19.73 -8.67 5.31
C TYR A 350 19.53 -7.22 5.71
N TYR A 351 20.22 -6.79 6.74
CA TYR A 351 20.33 -5.38 7.09
C TYR A 351 21.53 -4.72 6.41
N VAL A 352 21.34 -3.45 6.04
CA VAL A 352 22.45 -2.62 5.56
C VAL A 352 23.32 -2.12 6.71
N GLN A 353 24.54 -1.70 6.38
CA GLN A 353 25.43 -1.02 7.32
C GLN A 353 24.71 0.19 7.97
N GLY A 354 24.81 0.30 9.28
CA GLY A 354 24.16 1.34 10.08
C GLY A 354 22.91 0.89 10.81
N VAL A 355 22.36 -0.29 10.49
CA VAL A 355 21.38 -0.95 11.37
C VAL A 355 22.15 -1.77 12.40
N ALA A 356 22.03 -1.43 13.68
CA ALA A 356 22.81 -2.06 14.76
C ALA A 356 22.19 -3.35 15.30
N SER A 357 20.86 -3.50 15.14
CA SER A 357 20.15 -4.70 15.60
C SER A 357 20.43 -5.91 14.69
N LYS A 358 20.29 -7.12 15.24
CA LYS A 358 20.30 -8.34 14.43
C LYS A 358 18.94 -8.60 13.79
N LEU A 359 18.95 -9.09 12.56
CA LEU A 359 17.72 -9.55 11.91
C LEU A 359 17.29 -10.90 12.53
N PRO A 360 16.03 -11.05 12.98
CA PRO A 360 15.55 -12.32 13.51
C PRO A 360 15.74 -13.49 12.54
N GLY A 361 16.23 -14.62 13.05
CA GLY A 361 16.46 -15.83 12.25
C GLY A 361 17.81 -15.86 11.50
N LYS A 362 18.67 -14.88 11.76
CA LYS A 362 20.06 -14.80 11.21
C LYS A 362 21.10 -14.84 12.31
#